data_1626a4f272f0c52bef7625481f965184
#
_entry.id   1626a4f272f0c52bef7625481f965184
#
_cell.length_a   1.000
_cell.length_b   1.000
_cell.length_c   1.000
_cell.angle_alpha   90.00
_cell.angle_beta   90.00
_cell.angle_gamma   90.00
#
_symmetry.space_group_name_H-M   'P 1'
#
loop_
_entity.id
_entity.type
_entity.pdbx_description
1 polymer ?
#
loop_
_entity_poly.entity_id
_entity_poly.type
_entity_poly.pdbx_seq_one_letter_code
_entity_poly.pdbx_strand_id
1 'polypeptide(L)'
;MTDRKDIEVLIDPTLLLTIDDWKTVMKKPNLICCSKYILIYFLGGLGDYESLIRKIAKRYSCEIIDVYNKNSIFYTCGPQHFLYLIENAFLICTDSFHSAVFSFLFNKPFVVFERANTKIMMNSRMKTFLEKFKLQQNKYNANRDFTEYLNWDYYEGYITLEKEREKARQFLVHALI
;
A
#
# COMPACT_ATOMS: atom_id res chain seq x y z
N MET A 1 10.16 28.79 -1.81
CA MET A 1 11.10 27.70 -1.42
C MET A 1 12.01 28.30 -0.36
N THR A 2 12.09 27.69 0.80
CA THR A 2 12.98 28.15 1.86
C THR A 2 14.39 27.64 1.58
N ASP A 3 15.41 28.52 1.59
CA ASP A 3 16.84 28.16 1.44
C ASP A 3 17.43 27.41 2.67
N ARG A 4 16.59 26.71 3.43
CA ARG A 4 17.03 25.95 4.59
C ARG A 4 17.80 24.71 4.13
N LYS A 5 19.08 24.63 4.51
CA LYS A 5 19.97 23.49 4.25
C LYS A 5 19.87 22.39 5.34
N ASP A 6 19.12 22.64 6.39
CA ASP A 6 18.94 21.79 7.58
C ASP A 6 17.65 20.95 7.54
N ILE A 7 17.02 20.85 6.36
CA ILE A 7 15.82 20.03 6.19
C ILE A 7 16.20 18.57 5.97
N GLU A 8 15.74 17.70 6.85
CA GLU A 8 15.88 16.26 6.71
C GLU A 8 14.59 15.61 6.27
N VAL A 9 14.67 14.72 5.26
CA VAL A 9 13.53 13.95 4.77
C VAL A 9 13.52 12.62 5.50
N LEU A 10 12.49 12.40 6.30
CA LEU A 10 12.26 11.17 7.03
C LEU A 10 11.24 10.29 6.31
N ILE A 11 11.12 9.04 6.77
CA ILE A 11 10.06 8.13 6.32
C ILE A 11 8.68 8.59 6.81
N ASP A 12 7.65 8.12 6.14
CA ASP A 12 6.27 8.37 6.57
C ASP A 12 6.06 7.81 7.99
N PRO A 13 5.38 8.54 8.89
CA PRO A 13 5.16 8.11 10.28
C PRO A 13 4.53 6.72 10.42
N THR A 14 3.73 6.28 9.44
CA THR A 14 3.15 4.93 9.44
C THR A 14 4.20 3.83 9.38
N LEU A 15 5.39 4.11 8.84
CA LEU A 15 6.51 3.17 8.77
C LEU A 15 7.32 3.09 10.08
N LEU A 16 7.12 4.00 11.04
CA LEU A 16 7.82 3.97 12.33
C LEU A 16 7.35 2.85 13.24
N LEU A 17 6.07 2.49 13.14
CA LEU A 17 5.46 1.42 13.91
C LEU A 17 5.74 0.05 13.29
N THR A 18 5.79 -0.97 14.14
CA THR A 18 5.97 -2.36 13.72
C THR A 18 4.63 -2.96 13.25
N ILE A 19 4.70 -4.13 12.63
CA ILE A 19 3.50 -4.91 12.28
C ILE A 19 2.68 -5.22 13.55
N ASP A 20 3.35 -5.59 14.63
CA ASP A 20 2.69 -5.96 15.90
C ASP A 20 1.98 -4.75 16.51
N ASP A 21 2.59 -3.56 16.45
CA ASP A 21 1.93 -2.33 16.88
C ASP A 21 0.64 -2.09 16.09
N TRP A 22 0.68 -2.22 14.75
CA TRP A 22 -0.50 -2.06 13.89
C TRP A 22 -1.57 -3.13 14.14
N LYS A 23 -1.18 -4.36 14.48
CA LYS A 23 -2.12 -5.44 14.84
C LYS A 23 -2.92 -5.14 16.09
N THR A 24 -2.40 -4.36 17.04
CA THR A 24 -3.14 -3.99 18.26
C THR A 24 -4.41 -3.19 18.00
N VAL A 25 -4.43 -2.41 16.91
CA VAL A 25 -5.59 -1.58 16.53
C VAL A 25 -6.45 -2.22 15.44
N MET A 26 -5.99 -3.32 14.86
CA MET A 26 -6.67 -4.01 13.76
C MET A 26 -7.96 -4.67 14.22
N LYS A 27 -9.01 -4.59 13.39
CA LYS A 27 -10.30 -5.25 13.65
C LYS A 27 -10.84 -5.90 12.40
N LYS A 28 -11.31 -7.13 12.52
CA LYS A 28 -12.02 -7.83 11.44
C LYS A 28 -13.35 -7.15 11.16
N PRO A 29 -13.68 -6.77 9.90
CA PRO A 29 -15.02 -6.33 9.54
C PRO A 29 -16.01 -7.48 9.67
N ASN A 30 -17.20 -7.21 10.20
CA ASN A 30 -18.28 -8.22 10.31
C ASN A 30 -18.83 -8.67 8.94
N LEU A 31 -18.48 -7.95 7.87
CA LEU A 31 -19.01 -8.12 6.52
C LEU A 31 -18.21 -9.12 5.66
N ILE A 32 -17.09 -9.66 6.15
CA ILE A 32 -16.27 -10.60 5.37
C ILE A 32 -16.85 -11.99 5.46
N CYS A 33 -17.37 -12.48 4.34
CA CYS A 33 -17.85 -13.85 4.15
C CYS A 33 -16.97 -14.66 3.18
N CYS A 34 -15.99 -14.05 2.50
CA CYS A 34 -15.11 -14.73 1.57
C CYS A 34 -13.75 -15.06 2.20
N SER A 35 -13.16 -16.19 1.79
CA SER A 35 -11.85 -16.64 2.27
C SER A 35 -10.67 -16.11 1.44
N LYS A 36 -10.94 -15.65 0.20
CA LYS A 36 -9.90 -15.21 -0.75
C LYS A 36 -10.40 -14.03 -1.57
N TYR A 37 -9.70 -12.91 -1.52
CA TYR A 37 -10.10 -11.71 -2.23
C TYR A 37 -8.94 -10.86 -2.73
N ILE A 38 -9.20 -10.09 -3.78
CA ILE A 38 -8.37 -8.97 -4.22
C ILE A 38 -8.94 -7.71 -3.57
N LEU A 39 -8.10 -7.00 -2.83
CA LEU A 39 -8.45 -5.71 -2.26
C LEU A 39 -8.19 -4.61 -3.28
N ILE A 40 -9.19 -3.77 -3.53
CA ILE A 40 -9.09 -2.61 -4.41
C ILE A 40 -9.21 -1.34 -3.59
N TYR A 41 -8.26 -0.43 -3.77
CA TYR A 41 -8.32 0.91 -3.20
C TYR A 41 -7.77 1.95 -4.18
N PHE A 42 -8.66 2.53 -4.99
CA PHE A 42 -8.32 3.54 -6.00
C PHE A 42 -8.98 4.87 -5.67
N LEU A 43 -8.17 5.88 -5.39
CA LEU A 43 -8.62 7.24 -5.10
C LEU A 43 -8.93 8.03 -6.39
N GLY A 44 -8.35 7.64 -7.52
CA GLY A 44 -8.60 8.21 -8.84
C GLY A 44 -9.64 7.46 -9.68
N GLY A 45 -10.26 6.40 -9.10
CA GLY A 45 -11.15 5.50 -9.81
C GLY A 45 -10.41 4.43 -10.62
N LEU A 46 -11.09 3.32 -10.92
CA LEU A 46 -10.52 2.15 -11.59
C LEU A 46 -10.23 2.38 -13.08
N GLY A 47 -11.10 3.17 -13.77
CA GLY A 47 -10.97 3.41 -15.21
C GLY A 47 -10.81 2.10 -15.99
N ASP A 48 -9.86 2.07 -16.91
CA ASP A 48 -9.58 0.93 -17.80
C ASP A 48 -9.03 -0.31 -17.05
N TYR A 49 -8.56 -0.15 -15.81
CA TYR A 49 -8.03 -1.25 -15.03
C TYR A 49 -9.10 -2.19 -14.48
N GLU A 50 -10.39 -1.79 -14.46
CA GLU A 50 -11.47 -2.60 -13.92
C GLU A 50 -11.58 -3.95 -14.64
N SER A 51 -11.57 -3.95 -15.97
CA SER A 51 -11.68 -5.17 -16.78
C SER A 51 -10.51 -6.14 -16.52
N LEU A 52 -9.30 -5.61 -16.36
CA LEU A 52 -8.11 -6.38 -16.02
C LEU A 52 -8.24 -7.03 -14.65
N ILE A 53 -8.59 -6.25 -13.62
CA ILE A 53 -8.69 -6.75 -12.25
C ILE A 53 -9.77 -7.83 -12.14
N ARG A 54 -10.91 -7.66 -12.83
CA ARG A 54 -11.97 -8.69 -12.90
C ARG A 54 -11.48 -9.99 -13.56
N LYS A 55 -10.66 -9.92 -14.63
CA LYS A 55 -10.06 -11.09 -15.25
C LYS A 55 -9.12 -11.82 -14.29
N ILE A 56 -8.32 -11.08 -13.53
CA ILE A 56 -7.41 -11.64 -12.53
C ILE A 56 -8.21 -12.30 -11.39
N ALA A 57 -9.22 -11.64 -10.87
CA ALA A 57 -10.07 -12.19 -9.83
C ALA A 57 -10.71 -13.52 -10.26
N LYS A 58 -11.22 -13.58 -11.50
CA LYS A 58 -11.76 -14.83 -12.10
C LYS A 58 -10.69 -15.92 -12.21
N ARG A 59 -9.47 -15.58 -12.71
CA ARG A 59 -8.37 -16.54 -12.87
C ARG A 59 -7.96 -17.19 -11.56
N TYR A 60 -7.97 -16.44 -10.46
CA TYR A 60 -7.53 -16.91 -9.14
C TYR A 60 -8.68 -17.29 -8.19
N SER A 61 -9.93 -17.30 -8.67
CA SER A 61 -11.13 -17.57 -7.89
C SER A 61 -11.20 -16.67 -6.64
N CYS A 62 -10.93 -15.38 -6.82
CA CYS A 62 -10.98 -14.37 -5.78
C CYS A 62 -12.26 -13.56 -5.90
N GLU A 63 -12.84 -13.17 -4.76
CA GLU A 63 -13.78 -12.05 -4.71
C GLU A 63 -13.05 -10.71 -4.85
N ILE A 64 -13.79 -9.65 -5.15
CA ILE A 64 -13.26 -8.29 -5.19
C ILE A 64 -13.87 -7.50 -4.03
N ILE A 65 -13.02 -6.96 -3.17
CA ILE A 65 -13.40 -6.02 -2.12
C ILE A 65 -12.91 -4.63 -2.51
N ASP A 66 -13.85 -3.72 -2.79
CA ASP A 66 -13.57 -2.32 -3.09
C ASP A 66 -13.99 -1.44 -1.92
N VAL A 67 -13.02 -0.86 -1.22
CA VAL A 67 -13.25 -0.05 -0.02
C VAL A 67 -13.48 1.43 -0.32
N TYR A 68 -13.33 1.87 -1.55
CA TYR A 68 -13.54 3.27 -1.95
C TYR A 68 -14.80 3.48 -2.80
N ASN A 69 -15.42 2.42 -3.24
CA ASN A 69 -16.69 2.49 -3.97
C ASN A 69 -17.85 2.76 -3.01
N LYS A 70 -18.54 3.88 -3.18
CA LYS A 70 -19.67 4.30 -2.33
C LYS A 70 -20.84 3.30 -2.30
N ASN A 71 -20.95 2.45 -3.32
CA ASN A 71 -21.97 1.39 -3.40
C ASN A 71 -21.50 0.07 -2.75
N SER A 72 -20.24 0.00 -2.32
CA SER A 72 -19.70 -1.17 -1.62
C SER A 72 -20.09 -1.13 -0.16
N ILE A 73 -20.50 -2.29 0.39
CA ILE A 73 -20.72 -2.47 1.82
C ILE A 73 -19.47 -2.18 2.65
N PHE A 74 -18.28 -2.28 2.04
CA PHE A 74 -17.01 -2.00 2.68
C PHE A 74 -16.62 -0.51 2.72
N TYR A 75 -17.40 0.37 2.07
CA TYR A 75 -17.15 1.82 2.08
C TYR A 75 -17.19 2.43 3.48
N THR A 76 -17.94 1.82 4.40
CA THR A 76 -18.06 2.26 5.80
C THR A 76 -16.96 1.70 6.71
N CYS A 77 -16.02 0.93 6.17
CA CYS A 77 -14.91 0.37 6.92
C CYS A 77 -13.94 1.47 7.39
N GLY A 78 -13.76 1.58 8.71
CA GLY A 78 -12.78 2.49 9.29
C GLY A 78 -11.33 1.99 9.14
N PRO A 79 -10.33 2.81 9.56
CA PRO A 79 -8.92 2.48 9.42
C PRO A 79 -8.53 1.11 9.99
N GLN A 80 -9.07 0.73 11.15
CA GLN A 80 -8.81 -0.57 11.77
C GLN A 80 -9.27 -1.75 10.90
N HIS A 81 -10.36 -1.60 10.18
CA HIS A 81 -10.85 -2.60 9.24
C HIS A 81 -10.02 -2.65 7.96
N PHE A 82 -9.58 -1.48 7.49
CA PHE A 82 -8.69 -1.37 6.33
C PHE A 82 -7.38 -2.12 6.53
N LEU A 83 -6.76 -2.01 7.70
CA LEU A 83 -5.56 -2.77 8.05
C LEU A 83 -5.81 -4.28 7.97
N TYR A 84 -6.93 -4.76 8.53
CA TYR A 84 -7.31 -6.16 8.46
C TYR A 84 -7.51 -6.63 7.01
N LEU A 85 -8.16 -5.80 6.19
CA LEU A 85 -8.40 -6.12 4.79
C LEU A 85 -7.10 -6.22 3.99
N ILE A 86 -6.10 -5.38 4.26
CA ILE A 86 -4.79 -5.49 3.64
C ILE A 86 -4.08 -6.77 4.09
N GLU A 87 -3.99 -7.01 5.40
CA GLU A 87 -3.27 -8.17 5.93
C GLU A 87 -3.80 -9.50 5.38
N ASN A 88 -5.11 -9.61 5.16
CA ASN A 88 -5.75 -10.85 4.73
C ASN A 88 -6.03 -10.92 3.23
N ALA A 89 -5.67 -9.91 2.45
CA ALA A 89 -5.84 -9.93 1.00
C ALA A 89 -4.94 -10.98 0.34
N PHE A 90 -5.45 -11.59 -0.72
CA PHE A 90 -4.65 -12.40 -1.65
C PHE A 90 -3.73 -11.51 -2.49
N LEU A 91 -4.22 -10.35 -2.90
CA LEU A 91 -3.51 -9.35 -3.69
C LEU A 91 -4.13 -7.98 -3.42
N ILE A 92 -3.32 -6.93 -3.42
CA ILE A 92 -3.78 -5.56 -3.33
C ILE A 92 -3.54 -4.84 -4.66
N CYS A 93 -4.59 -4.22 -5.22
CA CYS A 93 -4.51 -3.34 -6.39
C CYS A 93 -4.84 -1.92 -5.97
N THR A 94 -3.92 -0.97 -6.16
CA THR A 94 -4.10 0.37 -5.60
C THR A 94 -3.38 1.48 -6.36
N ASP A 95 -3.89 2.71 -6.24
CA ASP A 95 -3.22 3.96 -6.58
C ASP A 95 -2.92 4.79 -5.33
N SER A 96 -3.20 4.24 -4.14
CA SER A 96 -3.06 4.91 -2.85
C SER A 96 -1.68 4.65 -2.23
N PHE A 97 -1.02 5.73 -1.82
CA PHE A 97 0.27 5.66 -1.13
C PHE A 97 0.19 4.81 0.16
N HIS A 98 -0.76 5.10 1.04
CA HIS A 98 -0.86 4.35 2.30
C HIS A 98 -1.28 2.89 2.11
N SER A 99 -2.06 2.58 1.07
CA SER A 99 -2.35 1.19 0.74
C SER A 99 -1.08 0.43 0.35
N ALA A 100 -0.21 1.03 -0.47
CA ALA A 100 1.08 0.44 -0.84
C ALA A 100 2.01 0.30 0.39
N VAL A 101 2.07 1.32 1.26
CA VAL A 101 2.86 1.29 2.49
C VAL A 101 2.44 0.15 3.40
N PHE A 102 1.14 0.00 3.70
CA PHE A 102 0.67 -1.10 4.55
C PHE A 102 0.79 -2.46 3.87
N SER A 103 0.64 -2.55 2.54
CA SER A 103 0.90 -3.79 1.81
C SER A 103 2.34 -4.26 1.98
N PHE A 104 3.30 -3.34 1.85
CA PHE A 104 4.71 -3.60 2.13
C PHE A 104 4.93 -4.01 3.59
N LEU A 105 4.42 -3.25 4.57
CA LEU A 105 4.56 -3.55 5.99
C LEU A 105 4.04 -4.94 6.35
N PHE A 106 2.86 -5.32 5.84
CA PHE A 106 2.25 -6.64 6.11
C PHE A 106 2.77 -7.76 5.20
N ASN A 107 3.83 -7.52 4.44
CA ASN A 107 4.42 -8.49 3.51
C ASN A 107 3.38 -9.10 2.55
N LYS A 108 2.56 -8.25 1.94
CA LYS A 108 1.50 -8.68 1.02
C LYS A 108 1.84 -8.34 -0.42
N PRO A 109 1.47 -9.21 -1.38
CA PRO A 109 1.62 -8.89 -2.79
C PRO A 109 0.73 -7.69 -3.13
N PHE A 110 1.30 -6.70 -3.81
CA PHE A 110 0.55 -5.52 -4.25
C PHE A 110 1.02 -5.01 -5.61
N VAL A 111 0.11 -4.35 -6.30
CA VAL A 111 0.37 -3.68 -7.57
C VAL A 111 -0.08 -2.24 -7.47
N VAL A 112 0.83 -1.33 -7.80
CA VAL A 112 0.58 0.10 -7.85
C VAL A 112 0.24 0.53 -9.26
N PHE A 113 -0.95 1.04 -9.46
CA PHE A 113 -1.43 1.58 -10.71
C PHE A 113 -1.23 3.08 -10.78
N GLU A 114 -1.10 3.61 -12.00
CA GLU A 114 -1.07 5.06 -12.18
C GLU A 114 -2.46 5.65 -11.96
N ARG A 115 -2.51 6.71 -11.18
CA ARG A 115 -3.75 7.45 -10.96
C ARG A 115 -4.06 8.31 -12.16
N ALA A 116 -5.25 8.15 -12.72
CA ALA A 116 -5.74 9.03 -13.77
C ALA A 116 -5.89 10.47 -13.24
N ASN A 117 -5.54 11.46 -14.07
CA ASN A 117 -5.79 12.89 -13.84
C ASN A 117 -5.15 13.53 -12.58
N THR A 118 -4.06 12.99 -12.04
CA THR A 118 -3.40 13.60 -10.87
C THR A 118 -2.27 14.55 -11.24
N LYS A 119 -2.19 15.65 -10.45
CA LYS A 119 -1.06 16.57 -10.48
C LYS A 119 0.22 15.84 -10.03
N ILE A 120 1.34 16.21 -10.61
CA ILE A 120 2.69 15.63 -10.51
C ILE A 120 3.13 15.28 -9.06
N MET A 121 2.66 16.03 -8.05
CA MET A 121 3.12 15.87 -6.65
C MET A 121 2.71 14.55 -5.97
N MET A 122 1.55 13.96 -6.30
CA MET A 122 1.12 12.71 -5.63
C MET A 122 1.87 11.49 -6.17
N ASN A 123 2.28 11.53 -7.44
CA ASN A 123 3.10 10.48 -8.05
C ASN A 123 4.53 10.48 -7.50
N SER A 124 5.05 11.64 -7.02
CA SER A 124 6.40 11.75 -6.47
C SER A 124 6.58 10.96 -5.16
N ARG A 125 5.60 11.03 -4.22
CA ARG A 125 5.66 10.28 -2.95
C ARG A 125 5.68 8.77 -3.19
N MET A 126 4.80 8.28 -4.07
CA MET A 126 4.75 6.87 -4.45
C MET A 126 6.06 6.43 -5.10
N LYS A 127 6.57 7.21 -6.05
CA LYS A 127 7.85 6.94 -6.73
C LYS A 127 8.98 6.85 -5.71
N THR A 128 9.13 7.86 -4.84
CA THR A 128 10.16 7.89 -3.80
C THR A 128 10.07 6.67 -2.87
N PHE A 129 8.86 6.27 -2.47
CA PHE A 129 8.63 5.08 -1.66
C PHE A 129 9.09 3.80 -2.37
N LEU A 130 8.63 3.59 -3.59
CA LEU A 130 9.00 2.40 -4.37
C LEU A 130 10.51 2.32 -4.62
N GLU A 131 11.15 3.45 -4.93
CA GLU A 131 12.61 3.52 -5.14
C GLU A 131 13.39 3.27 -3.85
N LYS A 132 13.00 3.94 -2.74
CA LYS A 132 13.69 3.82 -1.46
C LYS A 132 13.68 2.39 -0.93
N PHE A 133 12.56 1.70 -1.03
CA PHE A 133 12.39 0.34 -0.49
C PHE A 133 12.58 -0.78 -1.53
N LYS A 134 13.13 -0.49 -2.71
CA LYS A 134 13.40 -1.48 -3.78
C LYS A 134 12.13 -2.22 -4.25
N LEU A 135 11.04 -1.48 -4.42
CA LEU A 135 9.71 -1.98 -4.76
C LEU A 135 9.25 -1.58 -6.16
N GLN A 136 10.16 -1.13 -7.04
CA GLN A 136 9.79 -0.63 -8.38
C GLN A 136 9.06 -1.67 -9.23
N GLN A 137 9.36 -2.95 -9.01
CA GLN A 137 8.68 -4.09 -9.64
C GLN A 137 7.20 -4.19 -9.31
N ASN A 138 6.73 -3.53 -8.23
CA ASN A 138 5.32 -3.51 -7.86
C ASN A 138 4.52 -2.46 -8.66
N LYS A 139 5.17 -1.61 -9.45
CA LYS A 139 4.46 -0.72 -10.37
C LYS A 139 3.88 -1.52 -11.53
N TYR A 140 2.59 -1.27 -11.83
CA TYR A 140 1.91 -1.94 -12.95
C TYR A 140 2.63 -1.69 -14.28
N ASN A 141 2.82 -2.76 -15.03
CA ASN A 141 3.35 -2.73 -16.38
C ASN A 141 2.50 -3.67 -17.25
N ALA A 142 1.91 -3.14 -18.31
CA ALA A 142 1.02 -3.89 -19.21
C ALA A 142 1.71 -5.05 -19.96
N ASN A 143 3.04 -4.98 -20.10
CA ASN A 143 3.84 -6.02 -20.78
C ASN A 143 4.31 -7.13 -19.83
N ARG A 144 3.99 -7.07 -18.53
CA ARG A 144 4.40 -8.02 -17.53
C ARG A 144 3.28 -9.02 -17.24
N ASP A 145 3.60 -10.33 -17.13
CA ASP A 145 2.61 -11.30 -16.69
C ASP A 145 2.22 -11.02 -15.24
N PHE A 146 0.92 -11.06 -14.98
CA PHE A 146 0.39 -10.69 -13.67
C PHE A 146 0.81 -11.67 -12.56
N THR A 147 1.15 -12.92 -12.89
CA THR A 147 1.66 -13.90 -11.93
C THR A 147 2.95 -13.47 -11.27
N GLU A 148 3.75 -12.63 -11.93
CA GLU A 148 5.00 -12.12 -11.37
C GLU A 148 4.79 -11.20 -10.16
N TYR A 149 3.64 -10.52 -10.07
CA TYR A 149 3.31 -9.71 -8.88
C TYR A 149 2.93 -10.56 -7.66
N LEU A 150 2.63 -11.85 -7.88
CA LEU A 150 2.35 -12.80 -6.81
C LEU A 150 3.60 -13.52 -6.28
N ASN A 151 4.74 -13.35 -6.98
CA ASN A 151 6.03 -13.85 -6.54
C ASN A 151 6.88 -12.65 -6.06
N TRP A 152 6.66 -12.24 -4.80
CA TRP A 152 7.28 -11.05 -4.21
C TRP A 152 8.34 -11.42 -3.17
N ASP A 153 9.38 -10.60 -3.11
CA ASP A 153 10.38 -10.60 -2.05
C ASP A 153 10.68 -9.15 -1.67
N TYR A 154 10.51 -8.81 -0.41
CA TYR A 154 10.74 -7.48 0.13
C TYR A 154 11.94 -7.42 1.09
N TYR A 155 12.79 -8.41 1.09
CA TYR A 155 13.92 -8.53 2.03
C TYR A 155 14.82 -7.29 2.06
N GLU A 156 15.26 -6.81 0.89
CA GLU A 156 16.09 -5.59 0.81
C GLU A 156 15.33 -4.33 1.28
N GLY A 157 14.05 -4.28 1.02
CA GLY A 157 13.16 -3.23 1.50
C GLY A 157 13.10 -3.19 3.02
N TYR A 158 13.00 -4.33 3.68
CA TYR A 158 12.99 -4.41 5.15
C TYR A 158 14.33 -4.02 5.78
N ILE A 159 15.46 -4.41 5.18
CA ILE A 159 16.78 -3.94 5.64
C ILE A 159 16.84 -2.41 5.58
N THR A 160 16.33 -1.82 4.51
CA THR A 160 16.28 -0.37 4.35
C THR A 160 15.33 0.26 5.37
N LEU A 161 14.17 -0.36 5.62
CA LEU A 161 13.18 0.12 6.59
C LEU A 161 13.75 0.23 8.00
N GLU A 162 14.49 -0.76 8.46
CA GLU A 162 15.09 -0.71 9.80
C GLU A 162 16.13 0.42 9.94
N LYS A 163 16.95 0.64 8.91
CA LYS A 163 17.89 1.78 8.89
C LYS A 163 17.17 3.13 8.93
N GLU A 164 16.11 3.27 8.16
CA GLU A 164 15.32 4.50 8.11
C GLU A 164 14.53 4.74 9.42
N ARG A 165 14.05 3.69 10.07
CA ARG A 165 13.43 3.77 11.40
C ARG A 165 14.40 4.30 12.44
N GLU A 166 15.62 3.76 12.48
CA GLU A 166 16.64 4.21 13.42
C GLU A 166 17.00 5.67 13.19
N LYS A 167 17.21 6.05 11.93
CA LYS A 167 17.48 7.45 11.55
C LYS A 167 16.34 8.37 12.01
N ALA A 168 15.10 8.00 11.80
CA ALA A 168 13.96 8.81 12.18
C ALA A 168 13.80 8.91 13.70
N ARG A 169 14.06 7.84 14.45
CA ARG A 169 14.07 7.86 15.93
C ARG A 169 15.13 8.82 16.47
N GLN A 170 16.35 8.74 15.96
CA GLN A 170 17.44 9.64 16.35
C GLN A 170 17.08 11.09 16.08
N PHE A 171 16.54 11.40 14.91
CA PHE A 171 16.07 12.74 14.60
C PHE A 171 14.98 13.23 15.58
N LEU A 172 13.98 12.41 15.87
CA LEU A 172 12.91 12.77 16.79
C LEU A 172 13.43 13.00 18.22
N VAL A 173 14.34 12.16 18.70
CA VAL A 173 14.96 12.36 20.03
C VAL A 173 15.69 13.69 20.08
N HIS A 174 16.51 14.02 19.07
CA HIS A 174 17.23 15.30 19.04
C HIS A 174 16.30 16.53 18.89
N ALA A 175 15.16 16.37 18.23
CA ALA A 175 14.21 17.46 18.05
C ALA A 175 13.33 17.73 19.28
N LEU A 176 13.24 16.78 20.23
CA LEU A 176 12.40 16.86 21.42
C LEU A 176 13.18 17.17 22.71
N ILE A 177 14.50 17.19 22.66
CA ILE A 177 15.40 17.56 23.76
C ILE A 177 15.96 18.97 23.50
#